data_bf7ca554a01a3f8aafbc77ec2cba03a3
#
_entry.id   bf7ca554a01a3f8aafbc77ec2cba03a3
#
_cell.length_a   1.000
_cell.length_b   1.000
_cell.length_c   1.000
_cell.angle_alpha   90.00
_cell.angle_beta   90.00
_cell.angle_gamma   90.00
#
_symmetry.space_group_name_H-M   'P 1'
#
loop_
_entity.id
_entity.type
_entity.pdbx_description
1 polymer ?
#
loop_
_entity_poly.entity_id
_entity_poly.type
_entity_poly.pdbx_seq_one_letter_code
_entity_poly.pdbx_strand_id
1 'polypeptide(L)'
;HLGRFVPDTLRGYLQDEIYVLGGNIVYAESLLARFQSENEYDPRPHLVGLFHDIGDFTDKIRCEYYDAMSALLEENLYRPLSDWHEARGMQFSTIATWGRQSMLGQTYQYGDIFRMCRWFHITGNEDPGHTEPGGRCFADAKLSSSVQHLYERDRAAMCVYWGSGHGMTQEENIAWTNENYAYGLNMYNTHGGLYGSLGSWYEWVPPSVHFRQPYWEHWNCFTQHVSRLSAILSQGVHRADVALLYPLTSVHANWLKGDHFTAAGDEVEMEGMALAQQIYTSGIDFDFVDDLKLNEATVNDGILHIDELEFRVVLMPPMTTIRTDTLEKIKAFYEGGGTVIAVSHLPGGSAEHGRNDPRIRELLTELFGIPASSDYIHVVGRSTQGVSRVSTQRHAGGGQAIFIPQPELHSNVWYDPGFSRTKDDTSSVIAAAIERDVVASGGVTLSEAGDIYHTHQRIDALDVYFLYNV
;
A
#
# COMPACT_ATOMS: atom_id res chain seq x y z
N HIS A 1 -32.60 -18.05 -8.09
CA HIS A 1 -33.36 -17.36 -9.14
C HIS A 1 -32.50 -16.61 -10.16
N LEU A 2 -31.30 -16.14 -9.74
CA LEU A 2 -30.39 -15.36 -10.59
C LEU A 2 -29.44 -16.22 -11.44
N GLY A 3 -29.27 -17.53 -11.13
CA GLY A 3 -28.32 -18.41 -11.82
C GLY A 3 -28.44 -18.47 -13.34
N ARG A 4 -29.65 -18.23 -13.88
CA ARG A 4 -29.88 -18.20 -15.33
C ARG A 4 -29.26 -16.97 -16.04
N PHE A 5 -28.83 -15.99 -15.29
CA PHE A 5 -28.20 -14.76 -15.80
C PHE A 5 -26.67 -14.77 -15.66
N VAL A 6 -26.12 -15.82 -15.06
CA VAL A 6 -24.67 -15.99 -14.83
C VAL A 6 -24.09 -16.80 -16.00
N PRO A 7 -22.93 -16.43 -16.52
CA PRO A 7 -22.16 -15.19 -16.31
C PRO A 7 -22.53 -14.05 -17.27
N ASP A 8 -23.44 -14.28 -18.22
CA ASP A 8 -23.65 -13.39 -19.37
C ASP A 8 -24.18 -12.01 -18.98
N THR A 9 -25.10 -11.96 -18.01
CA THR A 9 -25.70 -10.72 -17.54
C THR A 9 -25.20 -10.35 -16.15
N LEU A 10 -25.19 -11.31 -15.23
CA LEU A 10 -24.66 -11.14 -13.88
C LEU A 10 -23.18 -11.53 -13.87
N ARG A 11 -22.30 -10.55 -13.94
CA ARG A 11 -20.85 -10.73 -14.04
C ARG A 11 -20.15 -10.97 -12.71
N GLY A 12 -20.72 -10.55 -11.60
CA GLY A 12 -20.12 -10.68 -10.30
C GLY A 12 -20.91 -10.02 -9.19
N TYR A 13 -20.34 -10.04 -8.01
CA TYR A 13 -20.84 -9.32 -6.85
C TYR A 13 -19.74 -8.41 -6.27
N LEU A 14 -20.14 -7.23 -5.86
CA LEU A 14 -19.34 -6.34 -5.07
C LEU A 14 -19.74 -6.52 -3.61
N GLN A 15 -18.74 -6.80 -2.76
CA GLN A 15 -18.86 -6.80 -1.32
C GLN A 15 -18.36 -5.47 -0.80
N ASP A 16 -19.25 -4.70 -0.28
CA ASP A 16 -18.94 -3.44 0.36
C ASP A 16 -18.42 -3.68 1.77
N GLU A 17 -17.35 -2.98 2.14
CA GLU A 17 -16.80 -2.93 3.50
C GLU A 17 -16.71 -4.29 4.22
N ILE A 18 -16.05 -5.28 3.61
CA ILE A 18 -15.91 -6.64 4.16
C ILE A 18 -14.96 -6.69 5.38
N TYR A 19 -15.07 -5.80 6.32
CA TYR A 19 -14.26 -5.83 7.52
C TYR A 19 -14.88 -6.68 8.62
N VAL A 20 -14.06 -7.47 9.28
CA VAL A 20 -14.50 -8.51 10.22
C VAL A 20 -14.07 -8.21 11.65
N LEU A 21 -12.97 -7.47 11.82
CA LEU A 21 -12.32 -7.35 13.12
C LEU A 21 -12.90 -6.24 14.00
N GLY A 22 -13.33 -5.13 13.41
CA GLY A 22 -13.94 -4.00 14.11
C GLY A 22 -13.08 -3.46 15.27
N GLY A 23 -11.76 -3.59 15.15
CA GLY A 23 -10.80 -3.06 16.12
C GLY A 23 -10.67 -3.81 17.43
N ASN A 24 -11.17 -4.99 17.53
CA ASN A 24 -11.04 -5.80 18.72
C ASN A 24 -9.97 -6.88 18.57
N ILE A 25 -9.36 -7.26 19.68
CA ILE A 25 -8.60 -8.50 19.74
C ILE A 25 -9.59 -9.65 19.64
N VAL A 26 -9.50 -10.39 18.54
CA VAL A 26 -10.38 -11.53 18.28
C VAL A 26 -9.89 -12.74 19.06
N TYR A 27 -10.82 -13.48 19.64
CA TYR A 27 -10.53 -14.74 20.30
C TYR A 27 -11.38 -15.87 19.73
N ALA A 28 -10.72 -16.96 19.38
CA ALA A 28 -11.34 -18.23 19.03
C ALA A 28 -10.41 -19.39 19.38
N GLU A 29 -10.96 -20.53 19.76
CA GLU A 29 -10.16 -21.75 20.02
C GLU A 29 -9.40 -22.20 18.76
N SER A 30 -10.01 -22.05 17.59
CA SER A 30 -9.35 -22.31 16.29
C SER A 30 -8.15 -21.42 16.06
N LEU A 31 -8.20 -20.16 16.49
CA LEU A 31 -7.07 -19.23 16.39
C LEU A 31 -5.89 -19.68 17.27
N LEU A 32 -6.18 -20.07 18.52
CA LEU A 32 -5.12 -20.59 19.40
C LEU A 32 -4.53 -21.91 18.88
N ALA A 33 -5.37 -22.80 18.36
CA ALA A 33 -4.91 -24.05 17.78
C ALA A 33 -4.03 -23.82 16.54
N ARG A 34 -4.41 -22.88 15.67
CA ARG A 34 -3.64 -22.47 14.50
C ARG A 34 -2.30 -21.87 14.94
N PHE A 35 -2.34 -20.92 15.84
CA PHE A 35 -1.16 -20.27 16.39
C PHE A 35 -0.17 -21.30 16.94
N GLN A 36 -0.62 -22.22 17.77
CA GLN A 36 0.22 -23.24 18.38
C GLN A 36 0.81 -24.19 17.34
N SER A 37 0.06 -24.51 16.28
CA SER A 37 0.55 -25.40 15.22
C SER A 37 1.61 -24.75 14.34
N GLU A 38 1.56 -23.44 14.16
CA GLU A 38 2.51 -22.70 13.32
C GLU A 38 3.79 -22.30 14.08
N ASN A 39 3.64 -21.96 15.36
CA ASN A 39 4.72 -21.37 16.15
C ASN A 39 5.32 -22.36 17.19
N GLU A 40 4.80 -23.56 17.29
CA GLU A 40 5.30 -24.65 18.14
C GLU A 40 5.30 -24.35 19.67
N TYR A 41 4.54 -23.32 20.13
CA TYR A 41 4.39 -23.02 21.55
C TYR A 41 2.96 -22.59 21.87
N ASP A 42 2.59 -22.64 23.18
CA ASP A 42 1.28 -22.19 23.66
C ASP A 42 1.25 -20.65 23.77
N PRO A 43 0.41 -19.95 23.00
CA PRO A 43 0.35 -18.49 23.05
C PRO A 43 -0.27 -17.94 24.34
N ARG A 44 -1.08 -18.71 25.06
CA ARG A 44 -1.90 -18.22 26.19
C ARG A 44 -1.13 -17.46 27.27
N PRO A 45 0.06 -17.89 27.71
CA PRO A 45 0.85 -17.11 28.66
C PRO A 45 1.34 -15.75 28.14
N HIS A 46 1.39 -15.59 26.81
CA HIS A 46 1.96 -14.43 26.13
C HIS A 46 0.92 -13.46 25.58
N LEU A 47 -0.38 -13.83 25.57
CA LEU A 47 -1.46 -13.01 25.03
C LEU A 47 -1.57 -11.63 25.69
N VAL A 48 -1.03 -11.46 26.89
CA VAL A 48 -0.93 -10.15 27.53
C VAL A 48 -0.07 -9.16 26.73
N GLY A 49 0.84 -9.66 25.90
CA GLY A 49 1.66 -8.87 24.97
C GLY A 49 0.85 -8.15 23.89
N LEU A 50 -0.37 -8.62 23.58
CA LEU A 50 -1.30 -7.93 22.68
C LEU A 50 -1.84 -6.62 23.26
N PHE A 51 -1.75 -6.43 24.58
CA PHE A 51 -2.29 -5.26 25.28
C PHE A 51 -1.19 -4.42 25.95
N HIS A 52 -0.10 -5.06 26.33
CA HIS A 52 0.99 -4.44 27.10
C HIS A 52 2.35 -4.83 26.54
N ASP A 53 3.33 -4.01 26.82
CA ASP A 53 4.72 -4.34 26.54
C ASP A 53 5.21 -5.39 27.56
N ILE A 54 5.69 -6.52 27.07
CA ILE A 54 6.27 -7.62 27.86
C ILE A 54 7.75 -7.84 27.58
N GLY A 55 8.43 -6.83 27.06
CA GLY A 55 9.84 -6.87 26.66
C GLY A 55 10.05 -7.35 25.24
N ASP A 56 11.21 -7.93 24.97
CA ASP A 56 11.64 -8.26 23.59
C ASP A 56 10.66 -9.20 22.85
N PHE A 57 9.92 -10.00 23.58
CA PHE A 57 8.93 -10.93 23.01
C PHE A 57 7.65 -10.26 22.50
N THR A 58 7.42 -8.98 22.79
CA THR A 58 6.19 -8.27 22.45
C THR A 58 5.91 -8.26 20.96
N ASP A 59 6.91 -7.91 20.17
CA ASP A 59 6.76 -7.77 18.72
C ASP A 59 6.46 -9.12 18.07
N LYS A 60 7.14 -10.18 18.53
CA LYS A 60 6.92 -11.54 18.08
C LYS A 60 5.47 -11.99 18.28
N ILE A 61 4.96 -11.92 19.53
CA ILE A 61 3.60 -12.41 19.82
C ILE A 61 2.53 -11.65 19.06
N ARG A 62 2.73 -10.36 18.78
CA ARG A 62 1.83 -9.54 17.98
C ARG A 62 1.86 -9.94 16.52
N CYS A 63 3.03 -10.05 15.91
CA CYS A 63 3.17 -10.49 14.52
C CYS A 63 2.54 -11.87 14.31
N GLU A 64 2.88 -12.84 15.13
CA GLU A 64 2.36 -14.20 15.03
C GLU A 64 0.84 -14.29 15.25
N TYR A 65 0.29 -13.43 16.15
CA TYR A 65 -1.14 -13.35 16.34
C TYR A 65 -1.84 -12.87 15.06
N TYR A 66 -1.33 -11.81 14.42
CA TYR A 66 -1.90 -11.29 13.17
C TYR A 66 -1.72 -12.26 12.01
N ASP A 67 -0.61 -12.98 11.94
CA ASP A 67 -0.37 -14.01 10.94
C ASP A 67 -1.40 -15.14 11.04
N ALA A 68 -1.59 -15.70 12.22
CA ALA A 68 -2.54 -16.78 12.45
C ALA A 68 -3.99 -16.33 12.19
N MET A 69 -4.33 -15.12 12.61
CA MET A 69 -5.66 -14.56 12.41
C MET A 69 -5.93 -14.29 10.92
N SER A 70 -5.01 -13.64 10.23
CA SER A 70 -5.14 -13.31 8.81
C SER A 70 -5.18 -14.57 7.95
N ALA A 71 -4.41 -15.59 8.30
CA ALA A 71 -4.47 -16.89 7.63
C ALA A 71 -5.85 -17.56 7.79
N LEU A 72 -6.44 -17.52 8.98
CA LEU A 72 -7.79 -18.06 9.21
C LEU A 72 -8.87 -17.28 8.46
N LEU A 73 -8.78 -15.95 8.39
CA LEU A 73 -9.70 -15.12 7.61
C LEU A 73 -9.58 -15.45 6.11
N GLU A 74 -8.37 -15.60 5.63
CA GLU A 74 -8.10 -15.99 4.25
C GLU A 74 -8.71 -17.36 3.93
N GLU A 75 -8.43 -18.38 4.73
CA GLU A 75 -8.86 -19.75 4.50
C GLU A 75 -10.38 -19.96 4.65
N ASN A 76 -11.02 -19.25 5.58
CA ASN A 76 -12.42 -19.48 5.93
C ASN A 76 -13.39 -18.45 5.35
N LEU A 77 -12.91 -17.33 4.84
CA LEU A 77 -13.76 -16.27 4.31
C LEU A 77 -13.38 -15.90 2.88
N TYR A 78 -12.17 -15.32 2.67
CA TYR A 78 -11.85 -14.67 1.40
C TYR A 78 -11.67 -15.69 0.27
N ARG A 79 -10.87 -16.72 0.47
CA ARG A 79 -10.65 -17.77 -0.53
C ARG A 79 -11.93 -18.52 -0.88
N PRO A 80 -12.74 -19.03 0.07
CA PRO A 80 -13.97 -19.72 -0.28
C PRO A 80 -14.98 -18.86 -1.06
N LEU A 81 -15.02 -17.54 -0.78
CA LEU A 81 -15.86 -16.62 -1.55
C LEU A 81 -15.31 -16.42 -2.96
N SER A 82 -13.99 -16.27 -3.12
CA SER A 82 -13.35 -16.18 -4.44
C SER A 82 -13.61 -17.44 -5.26
N ASP A 83 -13.27 -18.61 -4.70
CA ASP A 83 -13.47 -19.92 -5.35
C ASP A 83 -14.94 -20.14 -5.78
N TRP A 84 -15.89 -19.70 -4.95
CA TRP A 84 -17.32 -19.80 -5.27
C TRP A 84 -17.70 -18.96 -6.50
N HIS A 85 -17.11 -17.76 -6.63
CA HIS A 85 -17.34 -16.89 -7.79
C HIS A 85 -16.66 -17.43 -9.03
N GLU A 86 -15.40 -17.80 -8.94
CA GLU A 86 -14.63 -18.35 -10.06
C GLU A 86 -15.27 -19.62 -10.65
N ALA A 87 -15.73 -20.53 -9.79
CA ALA A 87 -16.43 -21.74 -10.22
C ALA A 87 -17.73 -21.47 -11.03
N ARG A 88 -18.19 -20.21 -11.05
CA ARG A 88 -19.39 -19.76 -11.79
C ARG A 88 -19.07 -18.79 -12.91
N GLY A 89 -17.79 -18.55 -13.20
CA GLY A 89 -17.36 -17.55 -14.17
C GLY A 89 -17.72 -16.13 -13.75
N MET A 90 -17.81 -15.86 -12.46
CA MET A 90 -18.16 -14.57 -11.88
C MET A 90 -16.95 -13.90 -11.27
N GLN A 91 -16.97 -12.58 -11.24
CA GLN A 91 -15.99 -11.77 -10.52
C GLN A 91 -16.45 -11.50 -9.09
N PHE A 92 -15.50 -11.50 -8.19
CA PHE A 92 -15.70 -11.08 -6.81
C PHE A 92 -14.92 -9.79 -6.58
N SER A 93 -15.60 -8.73 -6.22
CA SER A 93 -15.00 -7.41 -6.02
C SER A 93 -15.26 -6.89 -4.61
N THR A 94 -14.37 -6.03 -4.14
CA THR A 94 -14.55 -5.32 -2.87
C THR A 94 -14.11 -3.88 -2.99
N ILE A 95 -14.77 -3.04 -2.21
CA ILE A 95 -14.30 -1.73 -1.83
C ILE A 95 -13.83 -1.89 -0.39
N ALA A 96 -12.51 -2.06 -0.23
CA ALA A 96 -11.97 -2.57 1.02
C ALA A 96 -11.60 -1.49 2.03
N THR A 97 -11.46 -0.26 1.59
CA THR A 97 -10.81 0.75 2.40
C THR A 97 -11.77 1.85 2.74
N TRP A 98 -12.52 1.65 3.76
CA TRP A 98 -13.47 2.65 4.25
C TRP A 98 -12.74 3.85 4.83
N GLY A 99 -12.51 4.90 3.99
CA GLY A 99 -12.10 6.25 4.41
C GLY A 99 -10.87 6.35 5.34
N ARG A 100 -10.20 5.26 5.58
CA ARG A 100 -9.05 5.19 6.46
C ARG A 100 -7.83 4.83 5.66
N GLN A 101 -7.25 5.81 5.06
CA GLN A 101 -6.00 5.77 4.33
C GLN A 101 -4.81 5.51 5.26
N SER A 102 -4.91 4.46 6.09
CA SER A 102 -4.02 4.21 7.21
C SER A 102 -3.65 2.74 7.23
N MET A 103 -2.38 2.45 7.27
CA MET A 103 -1.86 1.10 7.51
C MET A 103 -2.43 0.54 8.80
N LEU A 104 -2.56 1.38 9.79
CA LEU A 104 -3.12 1.09 11.09
C LEU A 104 -4.62 0.79 10.98
N GLY A 105 -5.37 1.61 10.24
CA GLY A 105 -6.79 1.39 10.00
C GLY A 105 -7.07 0.11 9.24
N GLN A 106 -6.22 -0.25 8.29
CA GLN A 106 -6.30 -1.51 7.54
C GLN A 106 -6.07 -2.71 8.46
N THR A 107 -5.05 -2.66 9.32
CA THR A 107 -4.80 -3.71 10.31
C THR A 107 -5.97 -3.86 11.28
N TYR A 108 -6.54 -2.75 11.73
CA TYR A 108 -7.72 -2.69 12.58
C TYR A 108 -8.93 -3.40 11.97
N GLN A 109 -9.10 -3.33 10.67
CA GLN A 109 -10.29 -3.85 9.97
C GLN A 109 -10.04 -5.24 9.38
N TYR A 110 -8.87 -5.48 8.81
CA TYR A 110 -8.59 -6.63 7.95
C TYR A 110 -7.45 -7.52 8.44
N GLY A 111 -6.61 -7.04 9.35
CA GLY A 111 -5.37 -7.69 9.73
C GLY A 111 -4.28 -7.50 8.68
N ASP A 112 -4.23 -8.37 7.69
CA ASP A 112 -3.34 -8.28 6.54
C ASP A 112 -4.15 -7.96 5.27
N ILE A 113 -4.00 -6.73 4.79
CA ILE A 113 -4.74 -6.23 3.63
C ILE A 113 -4.32 -6.95 2.33
N PHE A 114 -3.06 -7.34 2.19
CA PHE A 114 -2.59 -8.05 0.99
C PHE A 114 -3.15 -9.47 0.93
N ARG A 115 -3.14 -10.19 2.07
CA ARG A 115 -3.78 -11.51 2.17
C ARG A 115 -5.26 -11.48 1.85
N MET A 116 -5.94 -10.41 2.23
CA MET A 116 -7.35 -10.22 1.87
C MET A 116 -7.48 -9.94 0.38
N CYS A 117 -6.83 -8.89 -0.11
CA CYS A 117 -7.05 -8.34 -1.45
C CYS A 117 -6.67 -9.32 -2.56
N ARG A 118 -5.72 -10.23 -2.35
CA ARG A 118 -5.31 -11.22 -3.37
C ARG A 118 -6.44 -12.15 -3.83
N TRP A 119 -7.50 -12.28 -3.06
CA TRP A 119 -8.65 -13.12 -3.38
C TRP A 119 -9.77 -12.39 -4.13
N PHE A 120 -9.62 -11.11 -4.37
CA PHE A 120 -10.58 -10.33 -5.11
C PHE A 120 -10.12 -10.14 -6.56
N HIS A 121 -11.04 -10.30 -7.50
CA HIS A 121 -10.78 -10.02 -8.92
C HIS A 121 -10.67 -8.52 -9.20
N ILE A 122 -11.37 -7.72 -8.40
CA ILE A 122 -11.35 -6.27 -8.46
C ILE A 122 -11.23 -5.76 -7.03
N THR A 123 -10.11 -5.13 -6.74
CA THR A 123 -9.91 -4.38 -5.50
C THR A 123 -10.28 -2.92 -5.72
N GLY A 124 -10.60 -2.20 -4.66
CA GLY A 124 -10.94 -0.80 -4.80
C GLY A 124 -10.76 -0.04 -3.51
N ASN A 125 -10.61 1.26 -3.68
CA ASN A 125 -10.64 2.21 -2.59
C ASN A 125 -11.97 2.94 -2.55
N GLU A 126 -12.28 3.50 -1.40
CA GLU A 126 -13.39 4.41 -1.19
C GLU A 126 -12.86 5.80 -0.85
N ASP A 127 -13.06 6.74 -1.76
CA ASP A 127 -12.66 8.12 -1.56
C ASP A 127 -13.82 8.93 -0.99
N PRO A 128 -13.74 9.35 0.28
CA PRO A 128 -14.67 10.33 0.81
C PRO A 128 -14.42 11.65 0.11
N GLY A 129 -15.23 11.96 -0.88
CA GLY A 129 -15.10 13.17 -1.67
C GLY A 129 -14.89 14.41 -0.83
N HIS A 130 -13.70 14.91 -0.84
CA HIS A 130 -13.37 16.22 -0.31
C HIS A 130 -12.96 17.15 -1.44
N THR A 131 -13.37 18.38 -1.27
CA THR A 131 -13.30 19.46 -2.23
C THR A 131 -11.88 19.93 -2.58
N GLU A 132 -10.85 19.17 -2.20
CA GLU A 132 -9.47 19.60 -2.45
C GLU A 132 -8.66 18.53 -3.16
N PRO A 133 -8.16 18.81 -4.36
CA PRO A 133 -7.23 17.93 -5.06
C PRO A 133 -5.96 17.71 -4.24
N GLY A 134 -5.46 16.49 -4.22
CA GLY A 134 -4.07 16.24 -3.89
C GLY A 134 -3.72 15.70 -2.52
N GLY A 135 -4.58 14.98 -1.82
CA GLY A 135 -4.10 14.50 -0.53
C GLY A 135 -4.66 13.23 0.03
N ARG A 136 -5.94 13.00 -0.06
CA ARG A 136 -6.57 11.97 0.78
C ARG A 136 -6.67 10.58 0.16
N CYS A 137 -6.69 10.51 -1.16
CA CYS A 137 -6.87 9.25 -1.89
C CYS A 137 -5.59 8.53 -2.23
N PHE A 138 -4.45 9.22 -2.15
CA PHE A 138 -3.18 8.73 -2.67
C PHE A 138 -2.81 7.34 -2.14
N ALA A 139 -2.77 7.18 -0.81
CA ALA A 139 -2.32 5.94 -0.19
C ALA A 139 -3.22 4.75 -0.55
N ASP A 140 -4.54 4.92 -0.46
CA ASP A 140 -5.52 3.90 -0.79
C ASP A 140 -5.53 3.57 -2.28
N ALA A 141 -5.45 4.58 -3.14
CA ALA A 141 -5.39 4.38 -4.58
C ALA A 141 -4.12 3.64 -4.99
N LYS A 142 -2.95 4.06 -4.48
CA LYS A 142 -1.68 3.37 -4.75
C LYS A 142 -1.63 1.97 -4.17
N LEU A 143 -2.20 1.73 -3.00
CA LEU A 143 -2.30 0.38 -2.46
C LEU A 143 -3.20 -0.51 -3.33
N SER A 144 -4.38 -0.02 -3.72
CA SER A 144 -5.31 -0.77 -4.56
C SER A 144 -4.73 -1.08 -5.94
N SER A 145 -4.02 -0.14 -6.58
CA SER A 145 -3.34 -0.38 -7.84
C SER A 145 -2.15 -1.33 -7.67
N SER A 146 -1.34 -1.18 -6.63
CA SER A 146 -0.22 -2.07 -6.36
C SER A 146 -0.67 -3.52 -6.14
N VAL A 147 -1.74 -3.74 -5.37
CA VAL A 147 -2.33 -5.08 -5.20
C VAL A 147 -2.82 -5.65 -6.53
N GLN A 148 -3.47 -4.81 -7.35
CA GLN A 148 -3.90 -5.22 -8.69
C GLN A 148 -2.72 -5.70 -9.54
N HIS A 149 -1.62 -4.95 -9.55
CA HIS A 149 -0.42 -5.29 -10.30
C HIS A 149 0.24 -6.57 -9.76
N LEU A 150 0.46 -6.66 -8.44
CA LEU A 150 1.13 -7.78 -7.79
C LEU A 150 0.39 -9.12 -7.95
N TYR A 151 -0.93 -9.09 -8.04
CA TYR A 151 -1.76 -10.29 -8.16
C TYR A 151 -2.39 -10.45 -9.55
N GLU A 152 -1.85 -9.77 -10.56
CA GLU A 152 -2.24 -9.88 -11.98
C GLU A 152 -3.75 -9.73 -12.18
N ARG A 153 -4.35 -8.71 -11.53
CA ARG A 153 -5.77 -8.42 -11.69
C ARG A 153 -5.98 -7.36 -12.77
N ASP A 154 -7.05 -7.48 -13.55
CA ASP A 154 -7.34 -6.54 -14.63
C ASP A 154 -7.77 -5.16 -14.14
N ARG A 155 -8.36 -5.09 -12.94
CA ARG A 155 -9.05 -3.90 -12.47
C ARG A 155 -8.71 -3.54 -11.04
N ALA A 156 -8.46 -2.23 -10.84
CA ALA A 156 -8.54 -1.57 -9.55
C ALA A 156 -9.60 -0.47 -9.64
N ALA A 157 -10.59 -0.53 -8.76
CA ALA A 157 -11.74 0.37 -8.78
C ALA A 157 -11.56 1.55 -7.83
N MET A 158 -12.19 2.67 -8.16
CA MET A 158 -12.45 3.73 -7.21
C MET A 158 -13.97 3.80 -6.94
N CYS A 159 -14.35 3.89 -5.66
CA CYS A 159 -15.69 4.31 -5.26
C CYS A 159 -15.60 5.74 -4.75
N VAL A 160 -16.16 6.66 -5.48
CA VAL A 160 -15.79 8.06 -5.31
C VAL A 160 -16.98 8.99 -5.15
N TYR A 161 -16.69 10.10 -4.51
CA TYR A 161 -17.48 11.32 -4.33
C TYR A 161 -18.57 11.28 -3.27
N TRP A 162 -18.65 10.22 -2.46
CA TRP A 162 -19.54 10.26 -1.31
C TRP A 162 -19.14 11.42 -0.37
N GLY A 163 -20.13 12.17 0.08
CA GLY A 163 -19.89 13.31 0.96
C GLY A 163 -19.34 14.58 0.31
N SER A 164 -19.10 14.60 -1.01
CA SER A 164 -18.65 15.81 -1.74
C SER A 164 -19.69 16.93 -1.76
N GLY A 165 -20.95 16.61 -1.49
CA GLY A 165 -22.04 17.57 -1.51
C GLY A 165 -22.70 17.70 -2.89
N HIS A 166 -23.89 18.31 -2.88
CA HIS A 166 -24.66 18.53 -4.10
C HIS A 166 -24.05 19.59 -5.03
N GLY A 167 -23.11 20.37 -4.52
CA GLY A 167 -22.44 21.43 -5.27
C GLY A 167 -21.21 20.95 -6.06
N MET A 168 -20.84 19.68 -5.98
CA MET A 168 -19.72 19.13 -6.74
C MET A 168 -19.88 19.42 -8.24
N THR A 169 -18.87 20.03 -8.84
CA THR A 169 -18.85 20.38 -10.26
C THR A 169 -18.32 19.23 -11.12
N GLN A 170 -18.54 19.31 -12.44
CA GLN A 170 -17.94 18.34 -13.37
C GLN A 170 -16.44 18.51 -13.51
N GLU A 171 -15.92 19.70 -13.29
CA GLU A 171 -14.47 19.97 -13.28
C GLU A 171 -13.79 19.28 -12.12
N GLU A 172 -14.36 19.36 -10.90
CA GLU A 172 -13.87 18.59 -9.74
C GLU A 172 -13.96 17.08 -9.97
N ASN A 173 -15.08 16.62 -10.54
CA ASN A 173 -15.28 15.22 -10.85
C ASN A 173 -14.21 14.67 -11.83
N ILE A 174 -13.90 15.41 -12.89
CA ILE A 174 -12.86 15.06 -13.86
C ILE A 174 -11.47 15.12 -13.21
N ALA A 175 -11.19 16.15 -12.43
CA ALA A 175 -9.91 16.32 -11.75
C ALA A 175 -9.60 15.14 -10.84
N TRP A 176 -10.51 14.79 -9.94
CA TRP A 176 -10.34 13.65 -9.03
C TRP A 176 -10.27 12.31 -9.76
N THR A 177 -11.08 12.13 -10.80
CA THR A 177 -11.03 10.93 -11.61
C THR A 177 -9.66 10.79 -12.26
N ASN A 178 -9.15 11.82 -12.90
CA ASN A 178 -7.84 11.79 -13.54
C ASN A 178 -6.71 11.58 -12.53
N GLU A 179 -6.79 12.17 -11.35
CA GLU A 179 -5.82 11.98 -10.29
C GLU A 179 -5.79 10.50 -9.83
N ASN A 180 -6.94 9.92 -9.55
CA ASN A 180 -7.03 8.49 -9.20
C ASN A 180 -6.54 7.57 -10.31
N TYR A 181 -6.78 7.91 -11.59
CA TYR A 181 -6.23 7.15 -12.72
C TYR A 181 -4.72 7.32 -12.83
N ALA A 182 -4.16 8.46 -12.49
CA ALA A 182 -2.73 8.65 -12.43
C ALA A 182 -2.08 7.82 -11.31
N TYR A 183 -2.80 7.56 -10.21
CA TYR A 183 -2.35 6.64 -9.16
C TYR A 183 -2.46 5.15 -9.55
N GLY A 184 -2.93 4.84 -10.75
CA GLY A 184 -2.99 3.49 -11.30
C GLY A 184 -4.37 2.83 -11.23
N LEU A 185 -5.40 3.50 -10.70
CA LEU A 185 -6.77 2.98 -10.77
C LEU A 185 -7.28 3.02 -12.22
N ASN A 186 -8.17 2.10 -12.56
CA ASN A 186 -8.61 1.96 -13.95
C ASN A 186 -10.11 1.58 -14.10
N MET A 187 -10.87 1.67 -13.01
CA MET A 187 -12.31 1.44 -13.00
C MET A 187 -13.01 2.47 -12.12
N TYR A 188 -14.01 3.12 -12.69
CA TYR A 188 -14.80 4.13 -12.01
C TYR A 188 -16.10 3.52 -11.47
N ASN A 189 -16.34 3.74 -10.18
CA ASN A 189 -17.60 3.46 -9.52
C ASN A 189 -18.04 4.69 -8.75
N THR A 190 -19.17 5.29 -9.15
CA THR A 190 -19.66 6.50 -8.47
C THR A 190 -20.54 6.16 -7.28
N HIS A 191 -20.31 6.82 -6.18
CA HIS A 191 -21.22 6.84 -5.06
C HIS A 191 -22.00 8.17 -5.06
N GLY A 192 -23.26 8.15 -5.45
CA GLY A 192 -24.06 7.06 -5.98
C GLY A 192 -25.33 7.63 -6.63
N GLY A 193 -26.19 6.75 -7.09
CA GLY A 193 -27.51 7.10 -7.61
C GLY A 193 -28.61 6.83 -6.59
N LEU A 194 -29.10 7.83 -5.91
CA LEU A 194 -30.14 7.67 -4.88
C LEU A 194 -31.53 7.48 -5.52
N TYR A 195 -32.26 6.44 -5.12
CA TYR A 195 -33.60 6.15 -5.64
C TYR A 195 -34.62 7.25 -5.29
N GLY A 196 -34.58 7.73 -4.07
CA GLY A 196 -35.49 8.75 -3.54
C GLY A 196 -34.83 10.10 -3.34
N SER A 197 -35.63 11.18 -3.34
CA SER A 197 -35.18 12.52 -3.02
C SER A 197 -35.58 12.99 -1.61
N LEU A 198 -36.21 12.12 -0.82
CA LEU A 198 -36.54 12.37 0.58
C LEU A 198 -35.58 11.57 1.45
N GLY A 199 -35.19 12.11 2.60
CA GLY A 199 -34.24 11.48 3.52
C GLY A 199 -32.83 11.43 2.95
N SER A 200 -32.43 10.29 2.43
CA SER A 200 -31.05 10.03 1.96
C SER A 200 -30.51 11.03 0.93
N TRP A 201 -31.37 11.72 0.19
CA TRP A 201 -30.91 12.81 -0.68
C TRP A 201 -30.25 13.95 0.08
N TYR A 202 -30.73 14.28 1.27
CA TYR A 202 -30.24 15.34 2.10
C TYR A 202 -29.27 14.88 3.18
N GLU A 203 -29.47 13.68 3.66
CA GLU A 203 -28.90 13.23 4.94
C GLU A 203 -27.77 12.25 4.76
N TRP A 204 -27.70 11.57 3.61
CA TRP A 204 -26.72 10.52 3.40
C TRP A 204 -25.81 10.80 2.20
N VAL A 205 -24.62 11.22 2.52
CA VAL A 205 -23.42 11.31 1.63
C VAL A 205 -23.71 11.76 0.19
N PRO A 206 -24.23 12.97 -0.06
CA PRO A 206 -24.38 13.49 -1.41
C PRO A 206 -23.01 13.60 -2.11
N PRO A 207 -22.96 13.67 -3.45
CA PRO A 207 -24.06 13.92 -4.35
C PRO A 207 -24.80 12.67 -4.76
N SER A 208 -26.00 12.82 -5.30
CA SER A 208 -26.63 11.79 -6.10
C SER A 208 -26.47 12.11 -7.57
N VAL A 209 -25.76 11.25 -8.30
CA VAL A 209 -25.47 11.44 -9.72
C VAL A 209 -26.59 10.85 -10.55
N HIS A 210 -27.58 11.69 -10.91
CA HIS A 210 -28.72 11.29 -11.73
C HIS A 210 -29.39 12.51 -12.38
N PHE A 211 -30.51 12.29 -13.06
CA PHE A 211 -31.24 13.27 -13.85
C PHE A 211 -31.68 14.57 -13.13
N ARG A 212 -31.56 14.66 -11.82
CA ARG A 212 -31.83 15.89 -11.06
C ARG A 212 -30.63 16.80 -10.94
N GLN A 213 -29.44 16.33 -11.28
CA GLN A 213 -28.25 17.18 -11.30
C GLN A 213 -28.24 18.09 -12.53
N PRO A 214 -27.82 19.36 -12.38
CA PRO A 214 -27.79 20.31 -13.49
C PRO A 214 -26.97 19.86 -14.69
N TYR A 215 -25.92 19.07 -14.44
CA TYR A 215 -24.99 18.57 -15.45
C TYR A 215 -25.42 17.26 -16.11
N TRP A 216 -26.57 16.69 -15.76
CA TRP A 216 -26.97 15.37 -16.22
C TRP A 216 -27.05 15.23 -17.74
N GLU A 217 -27.51 16.25 -18.44
CA GLU A 217 -27.58 16.27 -19.90
C GLU A 217 -26.21 16.09 -20.57
N HIS A 218 -25.14 16.45 -19.87
CA HIS A 218 -23.76 16.36 -20.33
C HIS A 218 -22.97 15.21 -19.69
N TRP A 219 -23.60 14.40 -18.84
CA TRP A 219 -22.95 13.30 -18.15
C TRP A 219 -22.28 12.27 -19.08
N ASN A 220 -22.82 12.12 -20.28
CA ASN A 220 -22.24 11.24 -21.30
C ASN A 220 -20.83 11.67 -21.73
N CYS A 221 -20.48 12.93 -21.69
CA CYS A 221 -19.12 13.40 -21.99
C CYS A 221 -18.12 12.86 -20.97
N PHE A 222 -18.47 12.92 -19.68
CA PHE A 222 -17.69 12.38 -18.60
C PHE A 222 -17.56 10.84 -18.71
N THR A 223 -18.67 10.13 -18.88
CA THR A 223 -18.62 8.67 -18.97
C THR A 223 -17.84 8.15 -20.17
N GLN A 224 -17.85 8.88 -21.31
CA GLN A 224 -17.01 8.56 -22.47
C GLN A 224 -15.53 8.79 -22.18
N HIS A 225 -15.17 9.83 -21.44
CA HIS A 225 -13.79 10.06 -20.99
C HIS A 225 -13.31 8.90 -20.13
N VAL A 226 -14.04 8.59 -19.06
CA VAL A 226 -13.76 7.47 -18.16
C VAL A 226 -13.66 6.14 -18.91
N SER A 227 -14.61 5.85 -19.82
CA SER A 227 -14.60 4.61 -20.58
C SER A 227 -13.35 4.44 -21.43
N ARG A 228 -12.85 5.53 -22.04
CA ARG A 228 -11.62 5.52 -22.84
C ARG A 228 -10.39 5.30 -21.98
N LEU A 229 -10.28 6.00 -20.85
CA LEU A 229 -9.18 5.81 -19.90
C LEU A 229 -9.17 4.40 -19.34
N SER A 230 -10.34 3.91 -18.86
CA SER A 230 -10.46 2.55 -18.36
C SER A 230 -10.09 1.49 -19.38
N ALA A 231 -10.45 1.69 -20.64
CA ALA A 231 -10.16 0.74 -21.72
C ALA A 231 -8.66 0.65 -22.04
N ILE A 232 -7.92 1.75 -21.90
CA ILE A 232 -6.49 1.79 -22.14
C ILE A 232 -5.72 1.32 -20.90
N LEU A 233 -6.01 1.91 -19.74
CA LEU A 233 -5.22 1.70 -18.51
C LEU A 233 -5.48 0.36 -17.82
N SER A 234 -6.45 -0.43 -18.29
CA SER A 234 -6.66 -1.80 -17.84
C SER A 234 -5.95 -2.85 -18.71
N GLN A 235 -5.08 -2.42 -19.60
CA GLN A 235 -4.34 -3.32 -20.48
C GLN A 235 -2.85 -3.28 -20.16
N GLY A 236 -2.17 -4.39 -20.47
CA GLY A 236 -0.73 -4.49 -20.31
C GLY A 236 -0.28 -4.67 -18.88
N VAL A 237 1.00 -4.38 -18.65
CA VAL A 237 1.69 -4.55 -17.38
C VAL A 237 2.19 -3.19 -16.90
N HIS A 238 1.92 -2.86 -15.66
CA HIS A 238 2.44 -1.65 -15.03
C HIS A 238 3.97 -1.65 -15.02
N ARG A 239 4.55 -0.50 -15.25
CA ARG A 239 6.00 -0.31 -15.25
C ARG A 239 6.40 0.78 -14.28
N ALA A 240 6.96 0.33 -13.16
CA ALA A 240 7.59 1.18 -12.17
C ALA A 240 8.92 0.55 -11.74
N ASP A 241 9.99 1.34 -11.68
CA ASP A 241 11.31 0.82 -11.30
C ASP A 241 11.47 0.61 -9.79
N VAL A 242 10.54 1.10 -8.97
CA VAL A 242 10.63 1.13 -7.50
C VAL A 242 9.60 0.18 -6.87
N ALA A 243 10.10 -0.79 -6.10
CA ALA A 243 9.32 -1.55 -5.13
C ALA A 243 9.43 -0.87 -3.76
N LEU A 244 8.35 -0.26 -3.29
CA LEU A 244 8.29 0.32 -1.94
C LEU A 244 7.76 -0.76 -0.98
N LEU A 245 8.62 -1.20 -0.06
CA LEU A 245 8.22 -2.21 0.93
C LEU A 245 7.08 -1.67 1.81
N TYR A 246 5.99 -2.42 1.90
CA TYR A 246 4.89 -2.07 2.79
C TYR A 246 5.21 -2.56 4.21
N PRO A 247 5.35 -1.69 5.22
CA PRO A 247 5.91 -2.05 6.52
C PRO A 247 4.90 -2.77 7.45
N LEU A 248 4.11 -3.70 6.91
CA LEU A 248 3.00 -4.35 7.62
C LEU A 248 3.47 -5.08 8.89
N THR A 249 4.62 -5.75 8.83
CA THR A 249 5.23 -6.42 9.98
C THR A 249 5.51 -5.44 11.12
N SER A 250 6.03 -4.23 10.81
CA SER A 250 6.24 -3.17 11.81
C SER A 250 4.92 -2.64 12.37
N VAL A 251 3.89 -2.53 11.53
CA VAL A 251 2.55 -2.12 11.95
C VAL A 251 1.95 -3.16 12.92
N HIS A 252 2.01 -4.44 12.58
CA HIS A 252 1.54 -5.53 13.46
C HIS A 252 2.27 -5.54 14.80
N ALA A 253 3.58 -5.38 14.81
CA ALA A 253 4.41 -5.35 16.01
C ALA A 253 4.04 -4.20 16.97
N ASN A 254 3.51 -3.10 16.43
CA ASN A 254 3.22 -1.88 17.18
C ASN A 254 1.72 -1.66 17.49
N TRP A 255 0.84 -2.52 16.99
CA TRP A 255 -0.59 -2.38 17.25
C TRP A 255 -0.97 -2.90 18.64
N LEU A 256 -1.78 -2.16 19.37
CA LEU A 256 -2.23 -2.52 20.74
C LEU A 256 -3.66 -3.06 20.72
N LYS A 257 -4.63 -2.19 20.59
CA LYS A 257 -6.05 -2.54 20.45
C LYS A 257 -6.86 -1.32 20.02
N GLY A 258 -7.99 -1.54 19.36
CA GLY A 258 -8.81 -0.43 18.88
C GLY A 258 -8.03 0.39 17.87
N ASP A 259 -8.05 1.68 18.05
CA ASP A 259 -7.29 2.66 17.27
C ASP A 259 -5.99 3.11 17.97
N HIS A 260 -5.47 2.27 18.87
CA HIS A 260 -4.28 2.59 19.67
C HIS A 260 -3.04 1.86 19.15
N PHE A 261 -1.99 2.62 18.99
CA PHE A 261 -0.66 2.17 18.58
C PHE A 261 0.38 2.62 19.58
N THR A 262 1.58 2.08 19.43
CA THR A 262 2.74 2.69 20.07
C THR A 262 3.13 3.94 19.29
N ALA A 263 3.84 4.87 19.94
CA ALA A 263 4.39 6.05 19.26
C ALA A 263 5.27 5.66 18.05
N ALA A 264 5.98 4.53 18.14
CA ALA A 264 6.78 4.01 17.02
C ALA A 264 5.91 3.49 15.86
N GLY A 265 4.72 2.96 16.13
CA GLY A 265 3.76 2.58 15.10
C GLY A 265 3.20 3.78 14.35
N ASP A 266 2.85 4.84 15.09
CA ASP A 266 2.42 6.12 14.48
C ASP A 266 3.53 6.70 13.59
N GLU A 267 4.79 6.64 14.04
CA GLU A 267 5.95 7.13 13.30
C GLU A 267 6.18 6.32 12.01
N VAL A 268 6.11 4.99 12.08
CA VAL A 268 6.20 4.10 10.89
C VAL A 268 5.15 4.45 9.85
N GLU A 269 3.90 4.65 10.27
CA GLU A 269 2.81 5.01 9.37
C GLU A 269 3.02 6.40 8.76
N MET A 270 3.21 7.41 9.61
CA MET A 270 3.31 8.80 9.15
C MET A 270 4.49 8.99 8.21
N GLU A 271 5.67 8.53 8.58
CA GLU A 271 6.87 8.69 7.76
C GLU A 271 6.83 7.79 6.51
N GLY A 272 6.29 6.57 6.62
CA GLY A 272 6.15 5.66 5.48
C GLY A 272 5.22 6.21 4.40
N MET A 273 4.08 6.79 4.79
CA MET A 273 3.16 7.43 3.85
C MET A 273 3.70 8.75 3.29
N ALA A 274 4.37 9.54 4.11
CA ALA A 274 5.04 10.75 3.63
C ALA A 274 6.11 10.42 2.58
N LEU A 275 6.92 9.38 2.82
CA LEU A 275 7.89 8.90 1.85
C LEU A 275 7.24 8.51 0.53
N ALA A 276 6.18 7.69 0.59
CA ALA A 276 5.45 7.26 -0.60
C ALA A 276 4.93 8.46 -1.42
N GLN A 277 4.32 9.41 -0.76
CA GLN A 277 3.81 10.62 -1.41
C GLN A 277 4.93 11.50 -1.99
N GLN A 278 6.03 11.67 -1.27
CA GLN A 278 7.16 12.49 -1.72
C GLN A 278 7.82 11.91 -2.98
N ILE A 279 8.06 10.60 -3.04
CA ILE A 279 8.67 10.00 -4.24
C ILE A 279 7.73 10.11 -5.44
N TYR A 280 6.42 9.89 -5.25
CA TYR A 280 5.44 10.00 -6.32
C TYR A 280 5.32 11.44 -6.84
N THR A 281 5.20 12.43 -5.96
CA THR A 281 5.17 13.85 -6.34
C THR A 281 6.48 14.36 -6.92
N SER A 282 7.59 13.64 -6.71
CA SER A 282 8.86 13.90 -7.38
C SER A 282 8.90 13.32 -8.81
N GLY A 283 7.83 12.70 -9.27
CA GLY A 283 7.73 12.13 -10.62
C GLY A 283 8.25 10.70 -10.72
N ILE A 284 8.34 9.97 -9.60
CA ILE A 284 8.77 8.57 -9.56
C ILE A 284 7.58 7.71 -9.14
N ASP A 285 7.09 6.90 -10.05
CA ASP A 285 6.06 5.91 -9.76
C ASP A 285 6.64 4.67 -9.09
N PHE A 286 5.80 3.94 -8.35
CA PHE A 286 6.20 2.74 -7.60
C PHE A 286 5.01 1.81 -7.39
N ASP A 287 5.28 0.57 -6.98
CA ASP A 287 4.29 -0.29 -6.35
C ASP A 287 4.64 -0.56 -4.89
N PHE A 288 3.63 -0.57 -4.01
CA PHE A 288 3.78 -1.16 -2.69
C PHE A 288 3.94 -2.67 -2.83
N VAL A 289 4.93 -3.23 -2.16
CA VAL A 289 5.21 -4.67 -2.18
C VAL A 289 5.19 -5.21 -0.75
N ASP A 290 4.42 -6.28 -0.52
CA ASP A 290 4.35 -6.96 0.76
C ASP A 290 5.45 -8.03 0.92
N ASP A 291 5.63 -8.50 2.15
CA ASP A 291 6.61 -9.53 2.49
C ASP A 291 6.43 -10.81 1.66
N LEU A 292 5.19 -11.25 1.41
CA LEU A 292 4.91 -12.49 0.67
C LEU A 292 5.40 -12.40 -0.77
N LYS A 293 4.98 -11.36 -1.49
CA LYS A 293 5.36 -11.17 -2.90
C LYS A 293 6.85 -10.88 -3.06
N LEU A 294 7.44 -10.15 -2.12
CA LEU A 294 8.88 -9.93 -2.13
C LEU A 294 9.65 -11.25 -1.95
N ASN A 295 9.21 -12.13 -1.07
CA ASN A 295 9.86 -13.43 -0.84
C ASN A 295 9.70 -14.40 -2.01
N GLU A 296 8.58 -14.34 -2.74
CA GLU A 296 8.36 -15.10 -3.98
C GLU A 296 9.23 -14.58 -5.16
N ALA A 297 9.70 -13.34 -5.10
CA ALA A 297 10.45 -12.70 -6.18
C ALA A 297 11.74 -13.44 -6.56
N THR A 298 12.12 -13.33 -7.83
CA THR A 298 13.42 -13.78 -8.32
C THR A 298 14.33 -12.61 -8.64
N VAL A 299 15.64 -12.80 -8.52
CA VAL A 299 16.63 -11.75 -8.78
C VAL A 299 17.51 -12.18 -9.94
N ASN A 300 17.54 -11.37 -11.00
CA ASN A 300 18.37 -11.60 -12.17
C ASN A 300 18.97 -10.28 -12.67
N ASP A 301 20.27 -10.22 -12.83
CA ASP A 301 20.99 -9.05 -13.40
C ASP A 301 20.61 -7.70 -12.74
N GLY A 302 20.47 -7.68 -11.42
CA GLY A 302 20.11 -6.49 -10.64
C GLY A 302 18.64 -6.06 -10.75
N ILE A 303 17.79 -6.93 -11.30
CA ILE A 303 16.35 -6.73 -11.40
C ILE A 303 15.63 -7.71 -10.46
N LEU A 304 14.70 -7.19 -9.68
CA LEU A 304 13.76 -7.97 -8.87
C LEU A 304 12.52 -8.22 -9.72
N HIS A 305 12.23 -9.49 -10.00
CA HIS A 305 11.05 -9.89 -10.76
C HIS A 305 9.98 -10.45 -9.81
N ILE A 306 8.78 -9.88 -9.89
CA ILE A 306 7.57 -10.38 -9.24
C ILE A 306 6.56 -10.63 -10.36
N ASP A 307 6.36 -11.89 -10.74
CA ASP A 307 5.57 -12.27 -11.91
C ASP A 307 6.04 -11.49 -13.17
N GLU A 308 5.20 -10.64 -13.77
CA GLU A 308 5.56 -9.81 -14.92
C GLU A 308 6.15 -8.41 -14.55
N LEU A 309 6.17 -8.08 -13.25
CA LEU A 309 6.71 -6.82 -12.77
C LEU A 309 8.24 -6.88 -12.62
N GLU A 310 8.90 -5.77 -12.89
CA GLU A 310 10.35 -5.63 -12.85
C GLU A 310 10.73 -4.39 -12.03
N PHE A 311 11.48 -4.60 -10.94
CA PHE A 311 11.94 -3.51 -10.08
C PHE A 311 13.47 -3.46 -10.02
N ARG A 312 14.03 -2.26 -10.08
CA ARG A 312 15.48 -1.98 -10.00
C ARG A 312 15.89 -1.43 -8.66
N VAL A 313 14.92 -0.89 -7.93
CA VAL A 313 15.11 -0.29 -6.62
C VAL A 313 14.14 -0.92 -5.63
N VAL A 314 14.65 -1.38 -4.49
CA VAL A 314 13.85 -1.69 -3.32
C VAL A 314 14.00 -0.54 -2.33
N LEU A 315 12.91 0.12 -2.01
CA LEU A 315 12.86 1.22 -1.05
C LEU A 315 12.25 0.73 0.26
N MET A 316 13.02 0.82 1.33
CA MET A 316 12.61 0.46 2.68
C MET A 316 12.19 1.73 3.42
N PRO A 317 10.92 1.85 3.82
CA PRO A 317 10.47 2.95 4.68
C PRO A 317 11.03 2.78 6.11
N PRO A 318 10.79 3.74 7.01
CA PRO A 318 11.07 3.56 8.44
C PRO A 318 10.40 2.32 8.99
N MET A 319 11.14 1.48 9.71
CA MET A 319 10.65 0.21 10.22
C MET A 319 11.20 -0.09 11.61
N THR A 320 10.39 -0.69 12.48
CA THR A 320 10.81 -1.18 13.80
C THR A 320 11.16 -2.67 13.77
N THR A 321 10.42 -3.41 12.96
CA THR A 321 10.43 -4.87 12.89
C THR A 321 10.26 -5.32 11.44
N ILE A 322 10.99 -6.34 11.03
CA ILE A 322 10.95 -6.92 9.69
C ILE A 322 10.97 -8.44 9.78
N ARG A 323 10.56 -9.16 8.75
CA ARG A 323 10.77 -10.61 8.66
C ARG A 323 12.21 -10.90 8.23
N THR A 324 12.78 -11.94 8.83
CA THR A 324 14.18 -12.33 8.55
C THR A 324 14.35 -12.69 7.07
N ASP A 325 13.44 -13.49 6.53
CA ASP A 325 13.47 -13.93 5.13
C ASP A 325 13.30 -12.76 4.14
N THR A 326 12.46 -11.78 4.47
CA THR A 326 12.31 -10.54 3.70
C THR A 326 13.62 -9.76 3.64
N LEU A 327 14.29 -9.57 4.77
CA LEU A 327 15.58 -8.88 4.78
C LEU A 327 16.69 -9.67 4.08
N GLU A 328 16.67 -10.99 4.18
CA GLU A 328 17.58 -11.87 3.41
C GLU A 328 17.31 -11.79 1.90
N LYS A 329 16.06 -11.70 1.48
CA LYS A 329 15.71 -11.47 0.08
C LYS A 329 16.20 -10.10 -0.43
N ILE A 330 16.02 -9.05 0.35
CA ILE A 330 16.54 -7.70 0.04
C ILE A 330 18.07 -7.74 -0.09
N LYS A 331 18.75 -8.45 0.81
CA LYS A 331 20.20 -8.65 0.73
C LYS A 331 20.59 -9.40 -0.55
N ALA A 332 19.89 -10.45 -0.89
CA ALA A 332 20.16 -11.21 -2.14
C ALA A 332 19.96 -10.33 -3.39
N PHE A 333 18.96 -9.44 -3.37
CA PHE A 333 18.77 -8.45 -4.44
C PHE A 333 19.96 -7.50 -4.55
N TYR A 334 20.45 -6.95 -3.43
CA TYR A 334 21.65 -6.14 -3.39
C TYR A 334 22.89 -6.90 -3.91
N GLU A 335 23.09 -8.14 -3.48
CA GLU A 335 24.22 -8.98 -3.93
C GLU A 335 24.13 -9.32 -5.42
N GLY A 336 22.90 -9.44 -5.94
CA GLY A 336 22.60 -9.67 -7.36
C GLY A 336 22.70 -8.44 -8.27
N GLY A 337 23.11 -7.28 -7.76
CA GLY A 337 23.32 -6.06 -8.54
C GLY A 337 22.24 -4.98 -8.40
N GLY A 338 21.20 -5.23 -7.60
CA GLY A 338 20.10 -4.29 -7.38
C GLY A 338 20.44 -3.12 -6.45
N THR A 339 19.60 -2.11 -6.45
CA THR A 339 19.72 -0.95 -5.58
C THR A 339 18.73 -1.03 -4.43
N VAL A 340 19.23 -0.93 -3.19
CA VAL A 340 18.43 -0.88 -1.98
C VAL A 340 18.60 0.49 -1.33
N ILE A 341 17.49 1.15 -1.01
CA ILE A 341 17.49 2.43 -0.29
C ILE A 341 16.67 2.26 0.99
N ALA A 342 17.22 2.66 2.12
CA ALA A 342 16.49 2.72 3.38
C ALA A 342 16.53 4.13 3.96
N VAL A 343 15.46 4.55 4.61
CA VAL A 343 15.32 5.93 5.11
C VAL A 343 14.96 5.96 6.60
N SER A 344 15.33 7.04 7.27
CA SER A 344 15.06 7.38 8.67
C SER A 344 15.65 6.37 9.65
N HIS A 345 15.02 5.26 9.96
CA HIS A 345 15.53 4.26 10.87
C HIS A 345 15.32 2.83 10.34
N LEU A 346 16.21 1.96 10.77
CA LEU A 346 16.28 0.55 10.38
C LEU A 346 15.63 -0.33 11.45
N PRO A 347 15.03 -1.48 11.07
CA PRO A 347 14.42 -2.38 12.03
C PRO A 347 15.42 -2.94 13.04
N GLY A 348 15.05 -2.99 14.31
CA GLY A 348 15.87 -3.56 15.39
C GLY A 348 15.42 -4.94 15.84
N GLY A 349 14.28 -5.42 15.33
CA GLY A 349 13.67 -6.70 15.66
C GLY A 349 13.17 -7.47 14.45
N SER A 350 12.85 -8.75 14.68
CA SER A 350 12.18 -9.59 13.70
C SER A 350 10.81 -10.05 14.17
N ALA A 351 9.97 -10.46 13.21
CA ALA A 351 8.70 -11.13 13.51
C ALA A 351 8.93 -12.46 14.24
N GLU A 352 10.02 -13.16 13.91
CA GLU A 352 10.35 -14.51 14.38
C GLU A 352 10.94 -14.53 15.79
N HIS A 353 11.72 -13.51 16.16
CA HIS A 353 12.46 -13.50 17.44
C HIS A 353 12.11 -12.31 18.34
N GLY A 354 11.37 -11.33 17.83
CA GLY A 354 11.03 -10.09 18.55
C GLY A 354 12.13 -9.04 18.48
N ARG A 355 12.17 -8.17 19.50
CA ARG A 355 13.09 -7.03 19.54
C ARG A 355 14.53 -7.46 19.77
N ASN A 356 15.44 -6.59 19.37
CA ASN A 356 16.88 -6.76 19.54
C ASN A 356 17.45 -8.03 18.89
N ASP A 357 16.87 -8.45 17.76
CA ASP A 357 17.32 -9.63 17.03
C ASP A 357 18.75 -9.44 16.49
N PRO A 358 19.73 -10.25 16.93
CA PRO A 358 21.09 -10.15 16.45
C PRO A 358 21.24 -10.48 14.96
N ARG A 359 20.39 -11.35 14.41
CA ARG A 359 20.42 -11.70 12.98
C ARG A 359 20.04 -10.52 12.11
N ILE A 360 19.00 -9.79 12.49
CA ILE A 360 18.60 -8.55 11.78
C ILE A 360 19.75 -7.54 11.80
N ARG A 361 20.37 -7.34 12.95
CA ARG A 361 21.49 -6.40 13.09
C ARG A 361 22.71 -6.81 12.24
N GLU A 362 23.00 -8.10 12.15
CA GLU A 362 24.06 -8.63 11.30
C GLU A 362 23.76 -8.33 9.81
N LEU A 363 22.56 -8.69 9.34
CA LEU A 363 22.12 -8.44 7.95
C LEU A 363 22.16 -6.95 7.58
N LEU A 364 21.73 -6.08 8.47
CA LEU A 364 21.79 -4.63 8.24
C LEU A 364 23.22 -4.11 8.21
N THR A 365 24.12 -4.69 9.01
CA THR A 365 25.53 -4.34 8.97
C THR A 365 26.16 -4.76 7.63
N GLU A 366 25.83 -5.95 7.14
CA GLU A 366 26.30 -6.45 5.85
C GLU A 366 25.74 -5.62 4.68
N LEU A 367 24.47 -5.23 4.76
CA LEU A 367 23.77 -4.49 3.71
C LEU A 367 24.16 -3.02 3.64
N PHE A 368 24.17 -2.31 4.77
CA PHE A 368 24.35 -0.85 4.81
C PHE A 368 25.68 -0.41 5.41
N GLY A 369 26.51 -1.34 5.94
CA GLY A 369 27.73 -1.02 6.64
C GLY A 369 27.50 -0.30 7.97
N ILE A 370 26.30 -0.37 8.51
CA ILE A 370 25.91 0.29 9.75
C ILE A 370 26.23 -0.64 10.92
N PRO A 371 27.02 -0.21 11.92
CA PRO A 371 27.33 -1.05 13.06
C PRO A 371 26.08 -1.52 13.80
N ALA A 372 26.07 -2.76 14.26
CA ALA A 372 24.94 -3.37 14.99
C ALA A 372 24.55 -2.58 16.27
N SER A 373 25.45 -1.76 16.80
CA SER A 373 25.24 -0.86 17.94
C SER A 373 24.79 0.55 17.55
N SER A 374 24.53 0.81 16.28
CA SER A 374 24.15 2.13 15.78
C SER A 374 22.82 2.60 16.35
N ASP A 375 22.72 3.90 16.63
CA ASP A 375 21.47 4.55 17.05
C ASP A 375 20.43 4.65 15.92
N TYR A 376 20.80 4.32 14.68
CA TYR A 376 19.86 4.22 13.54
C TYR A 376 19.05 2.93 13.53
N ILE A 377 19.48 1.92 14.27
CA ILE A 377 18.71 0.71 14.46
C ILE A 377 17.68 0.98 15.54
N HIS A 378 16.41 0.79 15.22
CA HIS A 378 15.32 1.05 16.14
C HIS A 378 15.49 0.28 17.45
N VAL A 379 15.44 1.00 18.55
CA VAL A 379 15.39 0.43 19.92
C VAL A 379 14.29 1.15 20.66
N VAL A 380 13.35 0.39 21.23
CA VAL A 380 12.22 0.95 21.97
C VAL A 380 12.70 1.90 23.08
N GLY A 381 12.13 3.11 23.07
CA GLY A 381 12.45 4.15 24.07
C GLY A 381 13.74 4.94 23.80
N ARG A 382 14.41 4.72 22.67
CA ARG A 382 15.49 5.59 22.21
C ARG A 382 15.02 6.47 21.07
N SER A 383 15.37 7.75 21.12
CA SER A 383 15.30 8.64 19.97
C SER A 383 16.50 8.34 19.07
N THR A 384 16.27 8.20 17.78
CA THR A 384 17.34 8.13 16.78
C THR A 384 17.98 9.51 16.68
N GLN A 385 19.00 9.77 17.48
CA GLN A 385 19.81 10.99 17.39
C GLN A 385 21.19 10.63 16.88
N GLY A 386 21.55 11.05 15.70
CA GLY A 386 22.93 10.92 15.27
C GLY A 386 23.12 11.19 13.79
N VAL A 387 24.23 11.50 13.42
CA VAL A 387 24.96 11.71 12.16
C VAL A 387 24.10 11.87 10.90
N SER A 388 24.04 13.09 10.40
CA SER A 388 23.41 13.54 9.16
C SER A 388 24.13 13.06 7.86
N ARG A 389 24.72 11.88 7.83
CA ARG A 389 25.47 11.42 6.66
C ARG A 389 24.81 10.21 5.98
N VAL A 390 24.46 10.39 4.71
CA VAL A 390 24.09 9.30 3.81
C VAL A 390 25.22 8.27 3.77
N SER A 391 24.89 7.02 4.06
CA SER A 391 25.81 5.88 3.94
C SER A 391 25.54 5.18 2.60
N THR A 392 26.60 4.78 1.90
CA THR A 392 26.48 4.00 0.66
C THR A 392 27.47 2.84 0.71
N GLN A 393 26.95 1.63 0.59
CA GLN A 393 27.72 0.40 0.39
C GLN A 393 27.60 -0.05 -1.06
N ARG A 394 28.67 -0.67 -1.58
CA ARG A 394 28.70 -1.25 -2.92
C ARG A 394 29.17 -2.69 -2.86
N HIS A 395 28.41 -3.55 -3.51
CA HIS A 395 28.76 -4.96 -3.65
C HIS A 395 29.61 -5.19 -4.88
N ALA A 396 30.48 -6.21 -4.83
CA ALA A 396 31.29 -6.63 -5.98
C ALA A 396 30.46 -7.06 -7.20
N GLY A 397 29.23 -7.54 -6.98
CA GLY A 397 28.25 -7.88 -8.00
C GLY A 397 27.56 -6.67 -8.68
N GLY A 398 27.94 -5.44 -8.31
CA GLY A 398 27.40 -4.21 -8.91
C GLY A 398 26.30 -3.53 -8.09
N GLY A 399 25.70 -4.22 -7.12
CA GLY A 399 24.63 -3.66 -6.31
C GLY A 399 25.09 -2.56 -5.37
N GLN A 400 24.13 -1.73 -4.97
CA GLN A 400 24.37 -0.67 -3.99
C GLN A 400 23.28 -0.61 -2.92
N ALA A 401 23.68 -0.31 -1.69
CA ALA A 401 22.76 -0.08 -0.59
C ALA A 401 23.02 1.31 -0.01
N ILE A 402 21.98 2.12 0.08
CA ILE A 402 22.02 3.52 0.50
C ILE A 402 21.14 3.66 1.73
N PHE A 403 21.70 4.18 2.81
CA PHE A 403 20.93 4.56 3.97
C PHE A 403 20.91 6.08 4.12
N ILE A 404 19.72 6.66 4.21
CA ILE A 404 19.47 8.10 4.35
C ILE A 404 18.89 8.34 5.74
N PRO A 405 19.71 8.75 6.72
CA PRO A 405 19.24 9.03 8.07
C PRO A 405 18.45 10.33 8.09
N GLN A 406 17.39 10.35 8.87
CA GLN A 406 16.58 11.53 9.16
C GLN A 406 16.25 12.42 7.94
N PRO A 407 15.52 11.89 6.96
CA PRO A 407 14.81 12.78 6.09
C PRO A 407 13.81 13.57 6.96
N GLU A 408 13.70 14.86 6.75
CA GLU A 408 12.58 15.63 7.31
C GLU A 408 11.31 15.22 6.57
N LEU A 409 10.78 14.06 6.91
CA LEU A 409 9.51 13.57 6.40
C LEU A 409 8.39 14.25 7.19
N HIS A 410 8.02 15.46 6.77
CA HIS A 410 6.90 16.15 7.37
C HIS A 410 5.61 15.65 6.72
N SER A 411 4.80 14.93 7.48
CA SER A 411 3.47 14.57 7.05
C SER A 411 2.42 15.09 8.01
N ASN A 412 1.57 15.93 7.48
CA ASN A 412 0.19 16.05 7.93
C ASN A 412 -0.73 15.36 6.89
N VAL A 413 -0.40 14.14 6.50
CA VAL A 413 -1.07 13.39 5.43
C VAL A 413 -2.58 13.24 5.68
N TRP A 414 -3.01 13.39 6.92
CA TRP A 414 -4.40 13.12 7.33
C TRP A 414 -5.34 14.33 7.30
N TYR A 415 -4.81 15.57 7.40
CA TYR A 415 -5.67 16.73 7.63
C TYR A 415 -5.21 18.05 7.04
N ASP A 416 -4.10 18.12 6.32
CA ASP A 416 -3.61 19.38 5.79
C ASP A 416 -3.99 19.57 4.31
N PRO A 417 -5.05 20.37 4.02
CA PRO A 417 -5.36 20.76 2.65
C PRO A 417 -4.29 21.65 2.01
N GLY A 418 -3.33 22.11 2.81
CA GLY A 418 -2.20 22.93 2.39
C GLY A 418 -0.88 22.16 2.34
N PHE A 419 -0.88 20.81 2.09
CA PHE A 419 0.36 20.07 1.90
C PHE A 419 1.20 20.81 0.85
N SER A 420 2.20 21.52 1.35
CA SER A 420 3.10 22.29 0.51
C SER A 420 3.87 21.33 -0.39
N ARG A 421 3.65 21.38 -1.69
CA ARG A 421 4.42 20.72 -2.73
C ARG A 421 5.87 21.22 -2.82
N THR A 422 6.37 21.87 -1.76
CA THR A 422 7.75 22.32 -1.70
C THR A 422 8.65 21.09 -1.63
N LYS A 423 9.43 20.90 -2.69
CA LYS A 423 10.57 19.97 -2.68
C LYS A 423 11.49 20.38 -1.53
N ASP A 424 11.50 19.59 -0.47
CA ASP A 424 12.53 19.72 0.54
C ASP A 424 13.83 19.06 0.05
N ASP A 425 14.94 19.37 0.72
CA ASP A 425 16.26 18.85 0.33
C ASP A 425 16.34 17.30 0.42
N THR A 426 15.44 16.66 1.14
CA THR A 426 15.47 15.22 1.40
C THR A 426 14.78 14.42 0.30
N SER A 427 13.61 14.88 -0.15
CA SER A 427 12.95 14.28 -1.32
C SER A 427 13.88 14.34 -2.54
N SER A 428 14.68 15.41 -2.66
CA SER A 428 15.68 15.57 -3.71
C SER A 428 16.82 14.55 -3.61
N VAL A 429 17.27 14.17 -2.41
CA VAL A 429 18.34 13.17 -2.22
C VAL A 429 17.85 11.77 -2.56
N ILE A 430 16.62 11.41 -2.13
CA ILE A 430 16.00 10.12 -2.44
C ILE A 430 15.72 10.05 -3.94
N ALA A 431 15.08 11.07 -4.51
CA ALA A 431 14.81 11.15 -5.94
C ALA A 431 16.10 11.05 -6.77
N ALA A 432 17.15 11.79 -6.42
CA ALA A 432 18.44 11.72 -7.13
C ALA A 432 19.14 10.36 -7.01
N ALA A 433 18.93 9.63 -5.92
CA ALA A 433 19.45 8.27 -5.77
C ALA A 433 18.68 7.30 -6.67
N ILE A 434 17.36 7.43 -6.77
CA ILE A 434 16.49 6.61 -7.61
C ILE A 434 16.67 6.99 -9.08
N GLU A 435 16.60 8.27 -9.44
CA GLU A 435 16.72 8.77 -10.82
C GLU A 435 17.98 8.28 -11.50
N ARG A 436 19.09 8.19 -10.78
CA ARG A 436 20.35 7.67 -11.34
C ARG A 436 20.19 6.26 -11.89
N ASP A 437 19.48 5.40 -11.20
CA ASP A 437 19.28 4.00 -11.61
C ASP A 437 18.14 3.87 -12.62
N VAL A 438 17.08 4.66 -12.46
CA VAL A 438 15.96 4.75 -13.43
C VAL A 438 16.46 5.28 -14.79
N VAL A 439 17.22 6.36 -14.80
CA VAL A 439 17.81 6.91 -16.05
C VAL A 439 18.77 5.93 -16.70
N ALA A 440 19.60 5.25 -15.89
CA ALA A 440 20.51 4.23 -16.39
C ALA A 440 19.79 3.04 -17.03
N SER A 441 18.57 2.76 -16.62
CA SER A 441 17.73 1.71 -17.17
C SER A 441 16.89 2.11 -18.39
N GLY A 442 16.91 3.40 -18.77
CA GLY A 442 16.07 3.94 -19.84
C GLY A 442 14.64 4.28 -19.36
N GLY A 443 14.43 4.38 -18.06
CA GLY A 443 13.19 4.86 -17.47
C GLY A 443 12.89 6.32 -17.79
N VAL A 444 11.66 6.74 -17.59
CA VAL A 444 11.20 8.11 -17.83
C VAL A 444 11.32 8.93 -16.56
N THR A 445 11.92 10.10 -16.66
CA THR A 445 11.94 11.11 -15.59
C THR A 445 11.22 12.37 -16.06
N LEU A 446 10.52 13.01 -15.15
CA LEU A 446 9.83 14.28 -15.44
C LEU A 446 10.74 15.44 -15.02
N SER A 447 11.09 16.30 -15.98
CA SER A 447 12.01 17.44 -15.74
C SER A 447 11.44 18.51 -14.80
N GLU A 448 10.12 18.60 -14.69
CA GLU A 448 9.38 19.52 -13.83
C GLU A 448 8.41 18.71 -12.94
N ALA A 449 8.96 17.82 -12.13
CA ALA A 449 8.18 17.02 -11.20
C ALA A 449 7.51 17.90 -10.14
N GLY A 450 6.31 17.52 -9.74
CA GLY A 450 5.48 18.23 -8.75
C GLY A 450 4.10 18.65 -9.25
N ASP A 451 4.00 18.96 -10.54
CA ASP A 451 2.73 19.36 -11.17
C ASP A 451 2.17 18.29 -12.12
N ILE A 452 2.91 17.21 -12.34
CA ILE A 452 2.50 16.12 -13.24
C ILE A 452 2.50 14.80 -12.47
N TYR A 453 1.33 14.20 -12.36
CA TYR A 453 1.16 12.82 -11.91
C TYR A 453 1.08 11.89 -13.11
N HIS A 454 1.58 10.67 -12.98
CA HIS A 454 1.61 9.75 -14.11
C HIS A 454 1.51 8.28 -13.69
N THR A 455 1.08 7.46 -14.63
CA THR A 455 1.26 6.01 -14.60
C THR A 455 1.72 5.52 -15.96
N HIS A 456 2.48 4.42 -15.97
CA HIS A 456 3.07 3.83 -17.16
C HIS A 456 2.63 2.38 -17.32
N GLN A 457 2.10 2.04 -18.49
CA GLN A 457 1.72 0.68 -18.87
C GLN A 457 2.51 0.23 -20.09
N ARG A 458 3.00 -1.00 -20.07
CA ARG A 458 3.55 -1.68 -21.25
C ARG A 458 2.46 -2.56 -21.85
N ILE A 459 1.93 -2.16 -23.01
CA ILE A 459 0.92 -2.91 -23.77
C ILE A 459 1.59 -3.49 -24.99
N ASP A 460 1.83 -4.80 -25.03
CA ASP A 460 2.64 -5.47 -26.06
C ASP A 460 4.03 -4.80 -26.22
N ALA A 461 4.27 -4.17 -27.34
CA ALA A 461 5.51 -3.45 -27.65
C ALA A 461 5.41 -1.92 -27.44
N LEU A 462 4.29 -1.45 -26.89
CA LEU A 462 4.03 -0.02 -26.73
C LEU A 462 4.17 0.39 -25.28
N ASP A 463 4.86 1.50 -25.06
CA ASP A 463 4.86 2.21 -23.78
C ASP A 463 3.75 3.26 -23.80
N VAL A 464 2.80 3.12 -22.88
CA VAL A 464 1.63 4.00 -22.75
C VAL A 464 1.73 4.76 -21.44
N TYR A 465 1.78 6.06 -21.52
CA TYR A 465 1.83 6.96 -20.37
C TYR A 465 0.53 7.74 -20.26
N PHE A 466 -0.06 7.72 -19.08
CA PHE A 466 -1.11 8.66 -18.72
C PHE A 466 -0.47 9.75 -17.86
N LEU A 467 -0.59 10.98 -18.31
CA LEU A 467 -0.02 12.16 -17.65
C LEU A 467 -1.17 13.08 -17.23
N TYR A 468 -1.20 13.46 -15.98
CA TYR A 468 -2.17 14.38 -15.43
C TYR A 468 -1.46 15.58 -14.79
N ASN A 469 -1.80 16.78 -15.28
CA ASN A 469 -1.31 18.04 -14.73
C ASN A 469 -2.26 18.49 -13.61
N VAL A 470 -1.74 18.53 -12.39
CA VAL A 470 -2.50 18.77 -11.16
C VAL A 470 -2.76 20.26 -10.93
#